data_9f1d38d8a140671fc7c74d92e8b791ce
#
_entry.id   9f1d38d8a140671fc7c74d92e8b791ce
#
_cell.length_a   1.000
_cell.length_b   1.000
_cell.length_c   1.000
_cell.angle_alpha   90.00
_cell.angle_beta   90.00
_cell.angle_gamma   90.00
#
_symmetry.space_group_name_H-M   'P 1'
#
loop_
_entity.id
_entity.type
_entity.pdbx_description
1 polymer ?
#
loop_
_entity_poly.entity_id
_entity_poly.type
_entity_poly.pdbx_seq_one_letter_code
_entity_poly.pdbx_strand_id
1 'polypeptide(L)'
;MKILFVTDLHGSQWKYDQLLELSRQHGVTALVNGGDMLPKEKNLFEQDQFITGYLKDHFEAFNAIGIHYLCYLGNDDLKIFDPLFEQTCGTFPFVHDIAQKKIGIEGYEFIGMNWVVDYPFRLKDRCRMDSDDYDFQQQFGTGLLSQKGGWQEIHDWIDYARSLPTIEDEMNKLIRPDNMPQAIYVIHMPPARLGLDKCAHGAEVGSKAIYNFIEKNQPRLTLHGHIHESPRMTGLWFNEIGDTVCIQPGQLHELSYAVIDLDQMEYERFLVRP
;
A
#
# COMPACT_ATOMS: atom_id res chain seq x y z
N MET A 1 -3.19 -21.18 3.38
CA MET A 1 -3.95 -19.93 3.11
C MET A 1 -3.54 -19.35 1.78
N LYS A 2 -4.50 -18.96 0.95
CA LYS A 2 -4.22 -18.31 -0.34
C LYS A 2 -4.76 -16.88 -0.34
N ILE A 3 -3.97 -15.92 -0.84
CA ILE A 3 -4.36 -14.51 -0.94
C ILE A 3 -4.25 -14.01 -2.38
N LEU A 4 -5.06 -12.98 -2.71
CA LEU A 4 -4.90 -12.15 -3.90
C LEU A 4 -4.37 -10.78 -3.46
N PHE A 5 -3.26 -10.36 -4.03
CA PHE A 5 -2.67 -9.05 -3.76
C PHE A 5 -2.81 -8.10 -4.93
N VAL A 6 -3.31 -6.90 -4.67
CA VAL A 6 -3.46 -5.79 -5.61
C VAL A 6 -3.09 -4.48 -4.91
N THR A 7 -2.72 -3.46 -5.67
CA THR A 7 -2.34 -2.14 -5.15
C THR A 7 -2.58 -1.06 -6.22
N ASP A 8 -2.60 0.22 -5.83
CA ASP A 8 -2.59 1.37 -6.76
C ASP A 8 -3.74 1.38 -7.77
N LEU A 9 -4.95 1.09 -7.33
CA LEU A 9 -6.14 1.04 -8.21
C LEU A 9 -6.66 2.41 -8.60
N HIS A 10 -6.35 3.45 -7.83
CA HIS A 10 -6.69 4.85 -8.09
C HIS A 10 -8.14 5.07 -8.55
N GLY A 11 -9.11 4.42 -7.87
CA GLY A 11 -10.53 4.55 -8.15
C GLY A 11 -10.99 3.97 -9.49
N SER A 12 -10.19 3.15 -10.15
CA SER A 12 -10.57 2.50 -11.41
C SER A 12 -11.65 1.44 -11.17
N GLN A 13 -12.92 1.82 -11.30
CA GLN A 13 -14.06 0.93 -11.07
C GLN A 13 -13.94 -0.36 -11.90
N TRP A 14 -13.50 -0.24 -13.18
CA TRP A 14 -13.27 -1.41 -14.02
C TRP A 14 -12.33 -2.44 -13.36
N LYS A 15 -11.23 -1.99 -12.72
CA LYS A 15 -10.30 -2.89 -12.05
C LYS A 15 -10.93 -3.51 -10.79
N TYR A 16 -11.63 -2.71 -10.01
CA TYR A 16 -12.36 -3.18 -8.83
C TYR A 16 -13.42 -4.23 -9.17
N ASP A 17 -14.16 -4.04 -10.27
CA ASP A 17 -15.24 -4.94 -10.71
C ASP A 17 -14.71 -6.36 -11.03
N GLN A 18 -13.44 -6.49 -11.40
CA GLN A 18 -12.83 -7.81 -11.66
C GLN A 18 -12.50 -8.56 -10.36
N LEU A 19 -12.20 -7.85 -9.26
CA LEU A 19 -11.56 -8.44 -8.09
C LEU A 19 -12.41 -9.50 -7.38
N LEU A 20 -13.72 -9.30 -7.31
CA LEU A 20 -14.61 -10.26 -6.64
C LEU A 20 -14.63 -11.61 -7.34
N GLU A 21 -14.78 -11.59 -8.66
CA GLU A 21 -14.81 -12.82 -9.48
C GLU A 21 -13.43 -13.49 -9.50
N LEU A 22 -12.35 -12.73 -9.67
CA LEU A 22 -10.98 -13.26 -9.60
C LEU A 22 -10.69 -13.90 -8.23
N SER A 23 -11.15 -13.29 -7.14
CA SER A 23 -11.00 -13.85 -5.79
C SER A 23 -11.70 -15.20 -5.64
N ARG A 24 -12.90 -15.34 -6.22
CA ARG A 24 -13.63 -16.62 -6.27
C ARG A 24 -12.93 -17.66 -7.15
N GLN A 25 -12.51 -17.28 -8.35
CA GLN A 25 -11.86 -18.18 -9.30
C GLN A 25 -10.57 -18.77 -8.76
N HIS A 26 -9.77 -17.97 -8.07
CA HIS A 26 -8.53 -18.43 -7.43
C HIS A 26 -8.77 -19.10 -6.07
N GLY A 27 -9.97 -19.04 -5.51
CA GLY A 27 -10.31 -19.64 -4.21
C GLY A 27 -9.52 -19.03 -3.05
N VAL A 28 -9.36 -17.70 -3.04
CA VAL A 28 -8.56 -17.03 -2.01
C VAL A 28 -9.36 -16.83 -0.72
N THR A 29 -8.69 -16.92 0.42
CA THR A 29 -9.25 -16.62 1.73
C THR A 29 -9.32 -15.10 1.96
N ALA A 30 -8.36 -14.36 1.40
CA ALA A 30 -8.30 -12.91 1.54
C ALA A 30 -7.84 -12.22 0.26
N LEU A 31 -8.38 -11.01 0.03
CA LEU A 31 -7.82 -10.02 -0.87
C LEU A 31 -7.06 -8.98 -0.03
N VAL A 32 -5.85 -8.64 -0.45
CA VAL A 32 -5.03 -7.59 0.15
C VAL A 32 -4.87 -6.46 -0.86
N ASN A 33 -5.26 -5.23 -0.48
CA ASN A 33 -5.09 -4.03 -1.28
C ASN A 33 -4.05 -3.11 -0.61
N GLY A 34 -2.93 -2.93 -1.28
CA GLY A 34 -1.73 -2.26 -0.77
C GLY A 34 -1.75 -0.72 -0.83
N GLY A 35 -2.92 -0.08 -0.90
CA GLY A 35 -3.06 1.39 -0.87
C GLY A 35 -3.29 2.03 -2.22
N ASP A 36 -3.38 3.36 -2.24
CA ASP A 36 -3.74 4.19 -3.40
C ASP A 36 -5.03 3.71 -4.07
N MET A 37 -6.06 3.69 -3.25
CA MET A 37 -7.35 3.10 -3.58
C MET A 37 -8.29 4.06 -4.29
N LEU A 38 -8.20 5.37 -4.00
CA LEU A 38 -9.22 6.37 -4.33
C LEU A 38 -8.91 7.09 -5.66
N PRO A 39 -9.90 7.69 -6.31
CA PRO A 39 -9.69 8.45 -7.55
C PRO A 39 -8.74 9.63 -7.35
N LYS A 40 -7.77 9.82 -8.28
CA LYS A 40 -6.82 10.93 -8.24
C LYS A 40 -6.95 11.91 -9.42
N GLU A 41 -7.74 11.60 -10.43
CA GLU A 41 -7.83 12.38 -11.67
C GLU A 41 -8.80 13.56 -11.61
N LYS A 42 -9.58 13.68 -10.51
CA LYS A 42 -10.58 14.72 -10.29
C LYS A 42 -10.22 15.55 -9.06
N ASN A 43 -11.22 16.25 -8.51
CA ASN A 43 -11.07 16.90 -7.23
C ASN A 43 -10.84 15.87 -6.12
N LEU A 44 -9.66 15.84 -5.54
CA LEU A 44 -9.31 14.90 -4.48
C LEU A 44 -10.24 15.01 -3.25
N PHE A 45 -10.85 16.18 -3.02
CA PHE A 45 -11.82 16.36 -1.93
C PHE A 45 -13.19 15.71 -2.18
N GLU A 46 -13.37 15.04 -3.34
CA GLU A 46 -14.54 14.21 -3.64
C GLU A 46 -14.27 12.70 -3.42
N GLN A 47 -13.10 12.34 -2.89
CA GLN A 47 -12.76 10.96 -2.54
C GLN A 47 -13.73 10.34 -1.52
N ASP A 48 -14.35 11.16 -0.65
CA ASP A 48 -15.40 10.75 0.28
C ASP A 48 -16.62 10.12 -0.41
N GLN A 49 -16.98 10.64 -1.59
CA GLN A 49 -18.09 10.09 -2.38
C GLN A 49 -17.77 8.69 -2.91
N PHE A 50 -16.51 8.44 -3.28
CA PHE A 50 -16.08 7.12 -3.69
C PHE A 50 -16.08 6.14 -2.52
N ILE A 51 -15.62 6.57 -1.34
CA ILE A 51 -15.60 5.74 -0.11
C ILE A 51 -17.02 5.34 0.29
N THR A 52 -17.95 6.31 0.37
CA THR A 52 -19.31 6.11 0.87
C THR A 52 -20.27 5.49 -0.14
N GLY A 53 -19.94 5.58 -1.41
CA GLY A 53 -20.69 4.98 -2.52
C GLY A 53 -20.03 3.69 -3.00
N TYR A 54 -19.32 3.78 -4.11
CA TYR A 54 -18.78 2.61 -4.82
C TYR A 54 -17.96 1.65 -3.93
N LEU A 55 -17.04 2.19 -3.14
CA LEU A 55 -16.15 1.35 -2.32
C LEU A 55 -16.91 0.62 -1.21
N LYS A 56 -17.92 1.26 -0.62
CA LYS A 56 -18.78 0.64 0.37
C LYS A 56 -19.56 -0.55 -0.22
N ASP A 57 -20.14 -0.38 -1.41
CA ASP A 57 -20.87 -1.48 -2.10
C ASP A 57 -19.91 -2.61 -2.47
N HIS A 58 -18.68 -2.29 -2.88
CA HIS A 58 -17.63 -3.26 -3.16
C HIS A 58 -17.25 -4.07 -1.89
N PHE A 59 -17.10 -3.41 -0.75
CA PHE A 59 -16.83 -4.06 0.54
C PHE A 59 -17.99 -4.95 0.99
N GLU A 60 -19.23 -4.50 0.81
CA GLU A 60 -20.42 -5.30 1.09
C GLU A 60 -20.43 -6.61 0.28
N ALA A 61 -20.05 -6.56 -1.00
CA ALA A 61 -19.98 -7.74 -1.85
C ALA A 61 -18.92 -8.76 -1.36
N PHE A 62 -17.75 -8.32 -0.93
CA PHE A 62 -16.72 -9.20 -0.32
C PHE A 62 -17.19 -9.77 1.01
N ASN A 63 -17.78 -8.94 1.85
CA ASN A 63 -18.33 -9.37 3.14
C ASN A 63 -19.42 -10.43 2.97
N ALA A 64 -20.30 -10.29 1.96
CA ALA A 64 -21.39 -11.22 1.69
C ALA A 64 -20.92 -12.64 1.32
N ILE A 65 -19.72 -12.76 0.77
CA ILE A 65 -19.13 -14.07 0.39
C ILE A 65 -18.10 -14.59 1.39
N GLY A 66 -17.83 -13.85 2.47
CA GLY A 66 -16.91 -14.25 3.54
C GLY A 66 -15.43 -14.27 3.12
N ILE A 67 -15.02 -13.53 2.10
CA ILE A 67 -13.62 -13.32 1.75
C ILE A 67 -13.14 -12.06 2.47
N HIS A 68 -12.05 -12.18 3.25
CA HIS A 68 -11.46 -11.04 3.92
C HIS A 68 -10.92 -10.01 2.92
N TYR A 69 -11.16 -8.73 3.18
CA TYR A 69 -10.63 -7.61 2.41
C TYR A 69 -9.73 -6.77 3.35
N LEU A 70 -8.41 -6.88 3.18
CA LEU A 70 -7.44 -6.12 3.96
C LEU A 70 -6.96 -4.94 3.12
N CYS A 71 -7.03 -3.74 3.66
CA CYS A 71 -6.70 -2.53 2.91
C CYS A 71 -6.28 -1.37 3.82
N TYR A 72 -5.80 -0.32 3.20
CA TYR A 72 -5.58 1.00 3.78
C TYR A 72 -5.51 2.06 2.68
N LEU A 73 -5.65 3.33 3.06
CA LEU A 73 -5.44 4.46 2.16
C LEU A 73 -3.93 4.71 1.94
N GLY A 74 -3.51 4.88 0.67
CA GLY A 74 -2.13 5.17 0.27
C GLY A 74 -1.80 6.66 0.25
N ASN A 75 -0.69 7.04 -0.41
CA ASN A 75 -0.21 8.44 -0.39
C ASN A 75 -1.01 9.40 -1.29
N ASP A 76 -1.65 8.91 -2.35
CA ASP A 76 -2.54 9.71 -3.20
C ASP A 76 -3.97 9.82 -2.63
N ASP A 77 -4.25 9.09 -1.55
CA ASP A 77 -5.52 9.13 -0.83
C ASP A 77 -5.43 10.17 0.30
N LEU A 78 -6.31 11.16 0.32
CA LEU A 78 -6.25 12.26 1.30
C LEU A 78 -6.44 11.76 2.73
N LYS A 79 -5.50 12.12 3.60
CA LYS A 79 -5.48 11.69 5.02
C LYS A 79 -6.70 12.17 5.82
N ILE A 80 -7.34 13.27 5.41
CA ILE A 80 -8.56 13.75 6.06
C ILE A 80 -9.70 12.74 6.02
N PHE A 81 -9.64 11.77 5.10
CA PHE A 81 -10.67 10.72 4.96
C PHE A 81 -10.36 9.45 5.74
N ASP A 82 -9.23 9.35 6.46
CA ASP A 82 -8.91 8.18 7.29
C ASP A 82 -10.05 7.81 8.26
N PRO A 83 -10.66 8.76 9.02
CA PRO A 83 -11.75 8.40 9.92
C PRO A 83 -13.00 7.88 9.20
N LEU A 84 -13.32 8.44 8.03
CA LEU A 84 -14.44 7.98 7.20
C LEU A 84 -14.19 6.59 6.63
N PHE A 85 -12.97 6.35 6.16
CA PHE A 85 -12.55 5.06 5.62
C PHE A 85 -12.58 3.98 6.70
N GLU A 86 -11.98 4.24 7.88
CA GLU A 86 -12.00 3.33 9.01
C GLU A 86 -13.43 2.99 9.46
N GLN A 87 -14.31 4.00 9.54
CA GLN A 87 -15.73 3.80 9.85
C GLN A 87 -16.42 2.92 8.80
N THR A 88 -16.13 3.15 7.51
CA THR A 88 -16.72 2.37 6.41
C THR A 88 -16.25 0.92 6.46
N CYS A 89 -14.96 0.67 6.63
CA CYS A 89 -14.41 -0.68 6.82
C CYS A 89 -15.04 -1.38 8.02
N GLY A 90 -15.14 -0.69 9.17
CA GLY A 90 -15.71 -1.22 10.41
C GLY A 90 -17.19 -1.61 10.35
N THR A 91 -17.87 -1.28 9.25
CA THR A 91 -19.27 -1.71 9.02
C THR A 91 -19.36 -3.21 8.68
N PHE A 92 -18.27 -3.79 8.16
CA PHE A 92 -18.26 -5.14 7.60
C PHE A 92 -17.27 -6.04 8.34
N PRO A 93 -17.71 -7.19 8.92
CA PRO A 93 -16.84 -8.10 9.66
C PRO A 93 -15.63 -8.66 8.89
N PHE A 94 -15.72 -8.75 7.56
CA PHE A 94 -14.66 -9.28 6.71
C PHE A 94 -13.82 -8.18 6.03
N VAL A 95 -14.03 -6.88 6.36
CA VAL A 95 -13.25 -5.77 5.80
C VAL A 95 -12.41 -5.14 6.91
N HIS A 96 -11.13 -4.96 6.65
CA HIS A 96 -10.16 -4.56 7.65
C HIS A 96 -9.29 -3.40 7.14
N ASP A 97 -9.42 -2.23 7.78
CA ASP A 97 -8.39 -1.20 7.67
C ASP A 97 -7.19 -1.61 8.53
N ILE A 98 -6.08 -1.92 7.86
CA ILE A 98 -4.85 -2.39 8.51
C ILE A 98 -3.75 -1.32 8.63
N ALA A 99 -4.05 -0.04 8.35
CA ALA A 99 -3.07 1.05 8.49
C ALA A 99 -2.50 1.11 9.92
N GLN A 100 -1.20 0.83 10.09
CA GLN A 100 -0.48 0.71 11.38
C GLN A 100 -1.14 -0.26 12.39
N LYS A 101 -1.87 -1.24 11.89
CA LYS A 101 -2.58 -2.25 12.69
C LYS A 101 -2.11 -3.66 12.33
N LYS A 102 -2.41 -4.60 13.20
CA LYS A 102 -2.19 -6.04 13.01
C LYS A 102 -3.53 -6.77 13.02
N ILE A 103 -3.70 -7.70 12.07
CA ILE A 103 -4.84 -8.62 12.06
C ILE A 103 -4.36 -10.05 11.83
N GLY A 104 -4.92 -11.00 12.58
CA GLY A 104 -4.67 -12.43 12.41
C GLY A 104 -5.75 -13.11 11.56
N ILE A 105 -5.36 -13.87 10.54
CA ILE A 105 -6.27 -14.67 9.70
C ILE A 105 -5.61 -16.02 9.44
N GLU A 106 -6.26 -17.12 9.82
CA GLU A 106 -5.80 -18.51 9.60
C GLU A 106 -4.34 -18.77 10.03
N GLY A 107 -3.91 -18.15 11.14
CA GLY A 107 -2.57 -18.31 11.69
C GLY A 107 -1.49 -17.40 11.09
N TYR A 108 -1.81 -16.59 10.09
CA TYR A 108 -0.95 -15.53 9.56
C TYR A 108 -1.30 -14.18 10.18
N GLU A 109 -0.29 -13.31 10.30
CA GLU A 109 -0.43 -11.98 10.87
C GLU A 109 -0.14 -10.92 9.82
N PHE A 110 -1.16 -10.15 9.42
CA PHE A 110 -1.04 -9.06 8.46
C PHE A 110 -0.82 -7.74 9.19
N ILE A 111 0.21 -7.00 8.80
CA ILE A 111 0.60 -5.72 9.42
C ILE A 111 0.74 -4.67 8.33
N GLY A 112 -0.09 -3.61 8.38
CA GLY A 112 -0.09 -2.56 7.37
C GLY A 112 0.78 -1.36 7.75
N MET A 113 1.44 -0.74 6.74
CA MET A 113 2.15 0.52 6.88
C MET A 113 2.06 1.32 5.60
N ASN A 114 1.48 2.53 5.66
CA ASN A 114 1.16 3.36 4.50
C ASN A 114 1.94 4.69 4.42
N TRP A 115 2.99 4.87 5.22
CA TRP A 115 3.91 5.98 5.08
C TRP A 115 4.87 5.77 3.92
N VAL A 116 5.23 6.86 3.21
CA VAL A 116 6.09 6.81 2.03
C VAL A 116 7.17 7.88 2.08
N VAL A 117 8.23 7.67 1.32
CA VAL A 117 9.26 8.66 1.02
C VAL A 117 8.92 9.30 -0.33
N ASP A 118 8.07 10.33 -0.31
CA ASP A 118 7.52 10.93 -1.56
C ASP A 118 7.66 12.47 -1.57
N TYR A 119 8.77 12.98 -1.08
CA TYR A 119 9.00 14.42 -0.90
C TYR A 119 9.09 15.26 -2.17
N PRO A 120 9.45 14.77 -3.37
CA PRO A 120 9.37 15.58 -4.58
C PRO A 120 7.98 16.12 -4.87
N PHE A 121 6.92 15.38 -4.54
CA PHE A 121 5.53 15.74 -4.82
C PHE A 121 4.94 16.68 -3.77
N ARG A 122 3.90 17.41 -4.16
CA ARG A 122 3.31 18.46 -3.31
C ARG A 122 2.53 17.90 -2.11
N LEU A 123 1.80 16.80 -2.27
CA LEU A 123 1.02 16.20 -1.18
C LEU A 123 1.95 15.60 -0.13
N LYS A 124 1.83 16.06 1.13
CA LYS A 124 2.70 15.68 2.24
C LYS A 124 1.99 14.86 3.33
N ASP A 125 0.72 14.53 3.13
CA ASP A 125 -0.13 13.86 4.13
C ASP A 125 0.53 12.62 4.74
N ARG A 126 1.18 11.80 3.90
CA ARG A 126 1.81 10.54 4.34
C ARG A 126 3.31 10.49 4.11
N CYS A 127 3.92 11.62 3.75
CA CYS A 127 5.36 11.68 3.55
C CYS A 127 6.13 11.60 4.86
N ARG A 128 7.23 10.83 4.84
CA ARG A 128 8.23 10.73 5.91
C ARG A 128 9.62 10.75 5.30
N MET A 129 10.61 11.33 6.01
CA MET A 129 12.01 11.06 5.69
C MET A 129 12.29 9.57 5.87
N ASP A 130 13.21 9.02 5.08
CA ASP A 130 13.60 7.62 5.22
C ASP A 130 14.32 7.37 6.56
N SER A 131 15.29 8.25 6.86
CA SER A 131 16.10 8.28 8.07
C SER A 131 16.51 9.73 8.37
N ASP A 132 17.20 9.99 9.47
CA ASP A 132 17.62 11.34 9.89
C ASP A 132 18.60 12.01 8.90
N ASP A 133 19.35 11.22 8.13
CA ASP A 133 20.30 11.68 7.12
C ASP A 133 19.71 11.71 5.70
N TYR A 134 18.39 11.83 5.58
CA TYR A 134 17.68 11.84 4.30
C TYR A 134 18.06 13.04 3.42
N ASP A 135 18.48 12.75 2.18
CA ASP A 135 18.78 13.74 1.16
C ASP A 135 17.51 14.14 0.40
N PHE A 136 17.09 15.39 0.57
CA PHE A 136 15.86 15.89 -0.06
C PHE A 136 16.05 16.17 -1.55
N GLN A 137 15.16 15.62 -2.38
CA GLN A 137 15.08 15.92 -3.79
C GLN A 137 14.50 17.32 -4.04
N GLN A 138 14.70 17.83 -5.27
CA GLN A 138 14.03 19.04 -5.72
C GLN A 138 12.51 18.89 -5.67
N GLN A 139 11.84 19.84 -5.06
CA GLN A 139 10.37 19.83 -4.92
C GLN A 139 9.65 20.31 -6.17
N PHE A 140 8.50 19.73 -6.47
CA PHE A 140 7.65 20.13 -7.60
C PHE A 140 6.70 21.30 -7.27
N GLY A 141 6.87 21.95 -6.13
CA GLY A 141 6.11 23.10 -5.68
C GLY A 141 5.93 23.17 -4.17
N THR A 142 5.08 24.06 -3.70
CA THR A 142 4.74 24.21 -2.28
C THR A 142 4.13 22.93 -1.71
N GLY A 143 4.59 22.51 -0.53
CA GLY A 143 4.02 21.37 0.18
C GLY A 143 2.56 21.62 0.60
N LEU A 144 1.74 20.59 0.52
CA LEU A 144 0.32 20.63 0.82
C LEU A 144 -0.06 19.53 1.82
N LEU A 145 -0.89 19.89 2.80
CA LEU A 145 -1.61 18.93 3.64
C LEU A 145 -3.11 19.04 3.37
N SER A 146 -3.79 17.91 3.37
CA SER A 146 -5.24 17.91 3.32
C SER A 146 -5.81 18.32 4.69
N GLN A 147 -6.81 19.22 4.66
CA GLN A 147 -7.57 19.60 5.85
C GLN A 147 -9.04 19.82 5.51
N LYS A 148 -9.88 19.88 6.54
CA LYS A 148 -11.29 20.14 6.34
C LYS A 148 -11.49 21.50 5.65
N GLY A 149 -12.03 21.45 4.44
CA GLY A 149 -12.33 22.67 3.65
C GLY A 149 -11.23 23.07 2.65
N GLY A 150 -10.16 22.29 2.48
CA GLY A 150 -9.17 22.58 1.43
C GLY A 150 -7.74 22.18 1.79
N TRP A 151 -6.78 22.88 1.19
CA TRP A 151 -5.36 22.65 1.39
C TRP A 151 -4.77 23.58 2.46
N GLN A 152 -3.89 23.02 3.28
CA GLN A 152 -2.94 23.79 4.08
C GLN A 152 -1.59 23.79 3.33
N GLU A 153 -1.08 24.98 3.01
CA GLU A 153 0.25 25.11 2.43
C GLU A 153 1.34 25.04 3.51
N ILE A 154 2.43 24.34 3.18
CA ILE A 154 3.63 24.23 4.01
C ILE A 154 4.76 24.93 3.26
N HIS A 155 5.12 26.15 3.70
CA HIS A 155 6.18 26.93 3.07
C HIS A 155 7.57 26.42 3.46
N ASP A 156 7.77 26.03 4.71
CA ASP A 156 8.98 25.37 5.20
C ASP A 156 8.74 23.87 5.38
N TRP A 157 8.61 23.17 4.26
CA TRP A 157 8.33 21.76 4.25
C TRP A 157 9.51 20.90 4.73
N ILE A 158 10.77 21.39 4.66
CA ILE A 158 11.95 20.68 5.17
C ILE A 158 11.89 20.60 6.70
N ASP A 159 11.63 21.73 7.36
CA ASP A 159 11.48 21.76 8.82
C ASP A 159 10.25 20.98 9.28
N TYR A 160 9.17 21.05 8.49
CA TYR A 160 8.00 20.19 8.72
C TYR A 160 8.37 18.71 8.64
N ALA A 161 9.07 18.27 7.58
CA ALA A 161 9.49 16.89 7.43
C ALA A 161 10.36 16.42 8.59
N ARG A 162 11.33 17.26 9.03
CA ARG A 162 12.22 16.96 10.16
C ARG A 162 11.49 16.92 11.52
N SER A 163 10.31 17.52 11.62
CA SER A 163 9.48 17.46 12.84
C SER A 163 8.67 16.17 12.97
N LEU A 164 8.63 15.36 11.92
CA LEU A 164 7.90 14.08 11.88
C LEU A 164 8.83 12.90 12.15
N PRO A 165 8.31 11.77 12.65
CA PRO A 165 9.05 10.52 12.68
C PRO A 165 9.53 10.12 11.27
N THR A 166 10.70 9.49 11.16
CA THR A 166 11.20 8.91 9.91
C THR A 166 10.50 7.57 9.60
N ILE A 167 10.69 7.03 8.39
CA ILE A 167 10.26 5.66 8.06
C ILE A 167 10.93 4.66 9.01
N GLU A 168 12.22 4.87 9.34
CA GLU A 168 12.92 4.03 10.31
C GLU A 168 12.25 4.05 11.68
N ASP A 169 11.85 5.22 12.19
CA ASP A 169 11.11 5.37 13.44
C ASP A 169 9.74 4.69 13.39
N GLU A 170 9.01 4.90 12.30
CA GLU A 170 7.68 4.31 12.12
C GLU A 170 7.75 2.78 12.06
N MET A 171 8.74 2.22 11.34
CA MET A 171 8.98 0.78 11.31
C MET A 171 9.38 0.23 12.68
N ASN A 172 10.15 1.00 13.48
CA ASN A 172 10.52 0.59 14.84
C ASN A 172 9.35 0.62 15.83
N LYS A 173 8.39 1.54 15.65
CA LYS A 173 7.19 1.68 16.48
C LYS A 173 6.04 0.76 16.04
N LEU A 174 6.08 0.26 14.80
CA LEU A 174 5.01 -0.56 14.23
C LEU A 174 4.79 -1.80 15.10
N ILE A 175 3.51 -2.15 15.27
CA ILE A 175 3.11 -3.33 16.05
C ILE A 175 3.85 -4.58 15.55
N ARG A 176 4.40 -5.36 16.47
CA ARG A 176 5.15 -6.57 16.13
C ARG A 176 4.23 -7.78 16.01
N PRO A 177 4.54 -8.73 15.11
CA PRO A 177 3.86 -10.02 15.09
C PRO A 177 4.26 -10.85 16.32
N ASP A 178 3.40 -11.78 16.68
CA ASP A 178 3.72 -12.77 17.70
C ASP A 178 4.67 -13.84 17.13
N ASN A 179 4.57 -14.09 15.81
CA ASN A 179 5.43 -15.03 15.09
C ASN A 179 5.94 -14.44 13.76
N MET A 180 7.17 -13.96 13.73
CA MET A 180 7.77 -13.32 12.53
C MET A 180 7.74 -14.22 11.27
N PRO A 181 8.04 -15.54 11.33
CA PRO A 181 7.88 -16.45 10.19
C PRO A 181 6.45 -16.62 9.64
N GLN A 182 5.43 -16.11 10.34
CA GLN A 182 4.03 -16.08 9.88
C GLN A 182 3.55 -14.66 9.56
N ALA A 183 4.45 -13.66 9.65
CA ALA A 183 4.12 -12.27 9.43
C ALA A 183 4.12 -11.91 7.93
N ILE A 184 3.09 -11.21 7.51
CA ILE A 184 2.97 -10.57 6.20
C ILE A 184 2.90 -9.06 6.42
N TYR A 185 3.92 -8.34 5.98
CA TYR A 185 3.91 -6.89 6.03
C TYR A 185 3.37 -6.32 4.72
N VAL A 186 2.33 -5.53 4.81
CA VAL A 186 1.76 -4.79 3.68
C VAL A 186 2.23 -3.35 3.80
N ILE A 187 3.28 -3.01 3.07
CA ILE A 187 3.97 -1.72 3.16
C ILE A 187 3.87 -1.04 1.80
N HIS A 188 3.17 0.10 1.72
CA HIS A 188 2.95 0.77 0.44
C HIS A 188 4.26 1.10 -0.28
N MET A 189 5.22 1.69 0.43
CA MET A 189 6.55 2.00 -0.10
C MET A 189 7.39 0.74 -0.33
N PRO A 190 7.99 0.54 -1.51
CA PRO A 190 8.90 -0.59 -1.74
C PRO A 190 10.25 -0.39 -1.06
N PRO A 191 10.96 -1.50 -0.69
CA PRO A 191 12.33 -1.44 -0.22
C PRO A 191 13.29 -1.05 -1.35
N ALA A 192 14.39 -0.37 -0.99
CA ALA A 192 15.47 -0.07 -1.91
C ALA A 192 16.25 -1.34 -2.35
N ARG A 193 17.06 -1.22 -3.41
CA ARG A 193 18.05 -2.21 -3.86
C ARG A 193 17.51 -3.51 -4.46
N LEU A 194 16.20 -3.66 -4.60
CA LEU A 194 15.59 -4.90 -5.13
C LEU A 194 15.16 -4.80 -6.59
N GLY A 195 15.21 -3.59 -7.18
CA GLY A 195 14.64 -3.34 -8.51
C GLY A 195 13.11 -3.36 -8.53
N LEU A 196 12.46 -3.22 -7.37
CA LEU A 196 11.01 -3.10 -7.21
C LEU A 196 10.56 -1.64 -7.08
N ASP A 197 11.48 -0.69 -7.20
CA ASP A 197 11.34 0.72 -6.87
C ASP A 197 11.77 1.65 -8.02
N LYS A 198 11.87 1.12 -9.26
CA LYS A 198 12.41 1.87 -10.40
C LYS A 198 11.33 2.65 -11.13
N CYS A 199 11.46 3.98 -11.11
CA CYS A 199 10.59 4.88 -11.84
C CYS A 199 10.84 4.87 -13.36
N ALA A 200 9.87 5.35 -14.15
CA ALA A 200 9.95 5.42 -15.62
C ALA A 200 11.15 6.22 -16.13
N HIS A 201 11.59 7.23 -15.38
CA HIS A 201 12.78 8.04 -15.72
C HIS A 201 14.11 7.43 -15.25
N GLY A 202 14.06 6.22 -14.69
CA GLY A 202 15.24 5.42 -14.31
C GLY A 202 15.73 5.59 -12.88
N ALA A 203 15.17 6.52 -12.09
CA ALA A 203 15.53 6.67 -10.68
C ALA A 203 15.03 5.46 -9.85
N GLU A 204 15.82 5.08 -8.86
CA GLU A 204 15.47 4.11 -7.82
C GLU A 204 15.13 4.91 -6.56
N VAL A 205 13.92 4.73 -6.05
CA VAL A 205 13.34 5.60 -5.01
C VAL A 205 12.90 4.84 -3.75
N GLY A 206 13.19 3.56 -3.67
CA GLY A 206 12.82 2.70 -2.55
C GLY A 206 13.45 3.10 -1.22
N SER A 207 12.84 2.66 -0.13
CA SER A 207 13.26 2.96 1.23
C SER A 207 14.39 2.03 1.69
N LYS A 208 15.51 2.63 2.14
CA LYS A 208 16.59 1.91 2.79
C LYS A 208 16.20 1.42 4.20
N ALA A 209 15.39 2.21 4.90
CA ALA A 209 14.90 1.85 6.22
C ALA A 209 14.02 0.58 6.17
N ILE A 210 13.13 0.47 5.16
CA ILE A 210 12.32 -0.73 4.94
C ILE A 210 13.22 -1.92 4.55
N TYR A 211 14.20 -1.72 3.67
CA TYR A 211 15.17 -2.77 3.32
C TYR A 211 15.87 -3.31 4.58
N ASN A 212 16.45 -2.42 5.39
CA ASN A 212 17.17 -2.79 6.62
C ASN A 212 16.25 -3.50 7.63
N PHE A 213 14.99 -3.05 7.73
CA PHE A 213 13.99 -3.70 8.58
C PHE A 213 13.73 -5.14 8.14
N ILE A 214 13.53 -5.39 6.85
CA ILE A 214 13.27 -6.73 6.30
C ILE A 214 14.51 -7.61 6.50
N GLU A 215 15.70 -7.10 6.15
CA GLU A 215 16.98 -7.82 6.31
C GLU A 215 17.20 -8.29 7.75
N LYS A 216 16.87 -7.44 8.73
CA LYS A 216 17.04 -7.74 10.15
C LYS A 216 15.99 -8.69 10.72
N ASN A 217 14.73 -8.56 10.31
CA ASN A 217 13.60 -9.21 10.97
C ASN A 217 13.09 -10.45 10.25
N GLN A 218 13.34 -10.57 8.94
CA GLN A 218 12.98 -11.72 8.11
C GLN A 218 11.51 -12.16 8.25
N PRO A 219 10.52 -11.26 7.99
CA PRO A 219 9.12 -11.68 7.91
C PRO A 219 8.93 -12.68 6.75
N ARG A 220 7.82 -13.44 6.75
CA ARG A 220 7.55 -14.39 5.68
C ARG A 220 7.43 -13.74 4.31
N LEU A 221 6.74 -12.59 4.25
CA LEU A 221 6.38 -11.93 3.02
C LEU A 221 6.24 -10.42 3.25
N THR A 222 6.64 -9.63 2.25
CA THR A 222 6.29 -8.21 2.18
C THR A 222 5.61 -7.86 0.87
N LEU A 223 4.57 -7.03 0.93
CA LEU A 223 3.72 -6.64 -0.20
C LEU A 223 3.80 -5.13 -0.39
N HIS A 224 4.10 -4.68 -1.62
CA HIS A 224 4.42 -3.28 -1.92
C HIS A 224 3.64 -2.76 -3.13
N GLY A 225 3.47 -1.42 -3.18
CA GLY A 225 2.88 -0.66 -4.28
C GLY A 225 3.70 0.56 -4.64
N HIS A 226 3.03 1.70 -4.81
CA HIS A 226 3.59 3.05 -4.98
C HIS A 226 4.32 3.29 -6.31
N ILE A 227 5.25 2.42 -6.73
CA ILE A 227 6.00 2.58 -7.97
C ILE A 227 5.40 1.70 -9.07
N HIS A 228 4.32 2.18 -9.65
CA HIS A 228 3.42 1.44 -10.56
C HIS A 228 4.14 0.78 -11.73
N GLU A 229 5.12 1.47 -12.29
CA GLU A 229 5.84 1.09 -13.49
C GLU A 229 7.06 0.21 -13.25
N SER A 230 7.48 0.01 -11.99
CA SER A 230 8.74 -0.68 -11.68
C SER A 230 8.86 -2.06 -12.34
N PRO A 231 7.85 -2.94 -12.33
CA PRO A 231 7.95 -4.22 -13.01
C PRO A 231 8.11 -4.12 -14.54
N ARG A 232 7.60 -3.05 -15.16
CA ARG A 232 7.81 -2.78 -16.58
C ARG A 232 9.22 -2.30 -16.87
N MET A 233 9.82 -1.55 -15.93
CA MET A 233 11.16 -0.96 -16.10
C MET A 233 12.27 -1.98 -15.86
N THR A 234 12.08 -2.90 -14.92
CA THR A 234 13.12 -3.85 -14.48
C THR A 234 12.88 -5.28 -14.98
N GLY A 235 11.64 -5.62 -15.31
CA GLY A 235 11.22 -7.01 -15.55
C GLY A 235 10.97 -7.81 -14.27
N LEU A 236 11.21 -7.21 -13.09
CA LEU A 236 11.05 -7.85 -11.79
C LEU A 236 9.76 -7.38 -11.13
N TRP A 237 8.96 -8.29 -10.61
CA TRP A 237 7.77 -8.00 -9.82
C TRP A 237 7.86 -8.62 -8.42
N PHE A 238 8.90 -9.38 -8.16
CA PHE A 238 9.31 -9.88 -6.85
C PHE A 238 10.85 -9.97 -6.79
N ASN A 239 11.35 -9.96 -5.57
CA ASN A 239 12.74 -10.26 -5.24
C ASN A 239 12.82 -10.68 -3.76
N GLU A 240 13.99 -11.04 -3.28
CA GLU A 240 14.18 -11.61 -1.94
C GLU A 240 15.21 -10.82 -1.13
N ILE A 241 15.01 -10.76 0.18
CA ILE A 241 15.98 -10.29 1.17
C ILE A 241 16.13 -11.41 2.21
N GLY A 242 17.20 -12.19 2.13
CA GLY A 242 17.36 -13.40 2.94
C GLY A 242 16.25 -14.39 2.63
N ASP A 243 15.46 -14.77 3.65
CA ASP A 243 14.34 -15.69 3.51
C ASP A 243 13.00 -14.98 3.23
N THR A 244 12.99 -13.65 3.17
CA THR A 244 11.77 -12.87 2.92
C THR A 244 11.55 -12.63 1.43
N VAL A 245 10.38 -13.02 0.92
CA VAL A 245 9.93 -12.64 -0.43
C VAL A 245 9.31 -11.25 -0.37
N CYS A 246 9.70 -10.37 -1.31
CA CYS A 246 9.16 -9.01 -1.48
C CYS A 246 8.43 -8.95 -2.83
N ILE A 247 7.14 -8.61 -2.83
CA ILE A 247 6.30 -8.59 -4.03
C ILE A 247 5.79 -7.18 -4.32
N GLN A 248 5.95 -6.73 -5.56
CA GLN A 248 5.42 -5.48 -6.10
C GLN A 248 4.87 -5.77 -7.52
N PRO A 249 3.54 -6.00 -7.69
CA PRO A 249 2.99 -6.45 -8.96
C PRO A 249 2.99 -5.34 -10.03
N GLY A 250 3.16 -4.08 -9.63
CA GLY A 250 2.93 -2.91 -10.47
C GLY A 250 1.44 -2.68 -10.74
N GLN A 251 1.13 -1.53 -11.37
CA GLN A 251 -0.24 -1.22 -11.75
C GLN A 251 -0.26 -0.12 -12.81
N LEU A 252 -0.49 -0.48 -14.06
CA LEU A 252 -0.59 0.48 -15.18
C LEU A 252 -2.01 0.49 -15.74
N HIS A 253 -2.15 0.38 -17.06
CA HIS A 253 -3.48 0.35 -17.71
C HIS A 253 -4.20 -0.97 -17.45
N GLU A 254 -3.46 -2.07 -17.49
CA GLU A 254 -3.96 -3.39 -17.13
C GLU A 254 -4.23 -3.48 -15.63
N LEU A 255 -5.15 -4.36 -15.21
CA LEU A 255 -5.20 -4.82 -13.83
C LEU A 255 -4.07 -5.82 -13.62
N SER A 256 -3.11 -5.46 -12.77
CA SER A 256 -2.03 -6.33 -12.33
C SER A 256 -2.30 -6.80 -10.90
N TYR A 257 -2.20 -8.10 -10.66
CA TYR A 257 -2.36 -8.69 -9.33
C TYR A 257 -1.48 -9.92 -9.17
N ALA A 258 -1.20 -10.30 -7.92
CA ALA A 258 -0.52 -11.53 -7.59
C ALA A 258 -1.43 -12.45 -6.77
N VAL A 259 -1.39 -13.75 -7.06
CA VAL A 259 -1.99 -14.79 -6.24
C VAL A 259 -0.87 -15.52 -5.52
N ILE A 260 -1.01 -15.66 -4.21
CA ILE A 260 0.06 -16.16 -3.34
C ILE A 260 -0.52 -17.24 -2.43
N ASP A 261 0.05 -18.44 -2.50
CA ASP A 261 -0.18 -19.50 -1.53
C ASP A 261 0.83 -19.36 -0.39
N LEU A 262 0.37 -18.92 0.76
CA LEU A 262 1.23 -18.64 1.92
C LEU A 262 1.80 -19.92 2.56
N ASP A 263 1.14 -21.08 2.41
CA ASP A 263 1.61 -22.33 2.98
C ASP A 263 2.77 -22.91 2.16
N GLN A 264 2.63 -22.88 0.82
CA GLN A 264 3.63 -23.42 -0.11
C GLN A 264 4.68 -22.39 -0.53
N MET A 265 4.44 -21.09 -0.27
CA MET A 265 5.19 -19.95 -0.83
C MET A 265 5.30 -20.01 -2.36
N GLU A 266 4.19 -20.40 -2.99
CA GLU A 266 4.01 -20.29 -4.43
C GLU A 266 3.30 -18.97 -4.76
N TYR A 267 3.79 -18.25 -5.76
CA TYR A 267 3.21 -16.96 -6.15
C TYR A 267 3.27 -16.80 -7.68
N GLU A 268 2.19 -16.21 -8.21
CA GLU A 268 2.04 -15.98 -9.65
C GLU A 268 1.44 -14.59 -9.89
N ARG A 269 1.97 -13.87 -10.88
CA ARG A 269 1.47 -12.55 -11.29
C ARG A 269 0.61 -12.68 -12.54
N PHE A 270 -0.52 -12.00 -12.51
CA PHE A 270 -1.51 -11.95 -13.59
C PHE A 270 -1.69 -10.53 -14.11
N LEU A 271 -2.03 -10.44 -15.40
CA LEU A 271 -2.36 -9.18 -16.08
C LEU A 271 -3.69 -9.37 -16.81
N VAL A 272 -4.70 -8.57 -16.46
CA VAL A 272 -6.00 -8.52 -17.16
C VAL A 272 -6.07 -7.21 -17.93
N ARG A 273 -6.44 -7.29 -19.20
CA ARG A 273 -6.62 -6.11 -20.06
C ARG A 273 -8.09 -5.71 -20.13
N PRO A 274 -8.38 -4.39 -20.27
CA PRO A 274 -9.74 -3.91 -20.47
C PRO A 274 -10.40 -4.50 -21.71
#